data_112a8ad3e364212956996cfd2daeedd0
#
_entry.id   112a8ad3e364212956996cfd2daeedd0
#
_cell.length_a   1.000
_cell.length_b   1.000
_cell.length_c   1.000
_cell.angle_alpha   90.00
_cell.angle_beta   90.00
_cell.angle_gamma   90.00
#
_symmetry.space_group_name_H-M   'P 1'
#
loop_
_entity.id
_entity.type
_entity.pdbx_description
1 polymer ?
#
loop_
_entity_poly.entity_id
_entity_poly.type
_entity_poly.pdbx_seq_one_letter_code
_entity_poly.pdbx_strand_id
1 'polypeptide(L)'
;MFKSKLIIILLCLCVVAGIANAQEKKPQVIQSEPQLEDIYNVLEAMDIHMFRFELKEFLNKVYTVTVYMDEYENGKSPKQVHNIRLGKNIQSLNAVPEEHRQAFREIKHIPEGKNEWENIKEMSIYLRKSNDSTSVCTINVPGTMKGGAPLKLQAIETVSYTHLRAHETRS
;
A
#
# COMPACT_ATOMS: atom_id res chain seq x y z
N MET A 1 -22.57 60.91 47.22
CA MET A 1 -23.47 60.57 46.05
C MET A 1 -22.70 60.15 44.80
N PHE A 2 -21.50 60.67 44.52
CA PHE A 2 -20.72 60.34 43.31
C PHE A 2 -20.17 58.88 43.28
N LYS A 3 -19.68 58.37 44.41
CA LYS A 3 -19.08 57.02 44.55
C LYS A 3 -20.08 55.89 44.27
N SER A 4 -21.34 56.06 44.69
CA SER A 4 -22.39 55.04 44.44
C SER A 4 -22.78 54.93 43.00
N LYS A 5 -22.86 56.01 42.27
CA LYS A 5 -23.18 56.04 40.82
C LYS A 5 -22.06 55.38 39.97
N LEU A 6 -20.80 55.56 40.36
CA LEU A 6 -19.65 54.97 39.68
C LEU A 6 -19.62 53.44 39.81
N ILE A 7 -19.97 52.95 41.02
CA ILE A 7 -20.04 51.50 41.27
C ILE A 7 -21.17 50.84 40.42
N ILE A 8 -22.34 51.47 40.29
CA ILE A 8 -23.42 50.97 39.50
C ILE A 8 -23.05 50.91 37.99
N ILE A 9 -22.39 51.94 37.51
CA ILE A 9 -21.91 51.96 36.11
C ILE A 9 -20.87 50.88 35.85
N LEU A 10 -19.95 50.65 36.77
CA LEU A 10 -18.94 49.58 36.66
C LEU A 10 -19.59 48.19 36.67
N LEU A 11 -20.59 47.98 37.54
CA LEU A 11 -21.32 46.72 37.60
C LEU A 11 -22.11 46.45 36.34
N CYS A 12 -22.77 47.47 35.76
CA CYS A 12 -23.45 47.33 34.47
C CYS A 12 -22.50 47.01 33.31
N LEU A 13 -21.29 47.63 33.30
CA LEU A 13 -20.28 47.27 32.29
C LEU A 13 -19.79 45.84 32.37
N CYS A 14 -19.60 45.32 33.60
CA CYS A 14 -19.24 43.90 33.78
C CYS A 14 -20.30 42.92 33.31
N VAL A 15 -21.59 43.25 33.51
CA VAL A 15 -22.71 42.39 33.04
C VAL A 15 -22.80 42.37 31.53
N VAL A 16 -22.59 43.53 30.87
CA VAL A 16 -22.59 43.62 29.39
C VAL A 16 -21.42 42.88 28.76
N ALA A 17 -20.24 42.95 29.40
CA ALA A 17 -19.04 42.21 28.97
C ALA A 17 -19.21 40.68 29.14
N GLY A 18 -19.94 40.23 30.15
CA GLY A 18 -20.24 38.81 30.37
C GLY A 18 -21.20 38.22 29.35
N ILE A 19 -22.14 39.01 28.83
CA ILE A 19 -23.12 38.54 27.83
C ILE A 19 -22.50 38.46 26.42
N ALA A 20 -21.48 39.29 26.12
CA ALA A 20 -20.83 39.31 24.80
C ALA A 20 -19.99 38.03 24.50
N ASN A 21 -19.65 37.24 25.54
CA ASN A 21 -18.88 36.01 25.34
C ASN A 21 -19.73 34.72 25.25
N ALA A 22 -21.02 34.81 25.38
CA ALA A 22 -21.96 33.67 25.30
C ALA A 22 -22.54 33.52 23.89
N GLN A 23 -21.77 33.76 22.82
CA GLN A 23 -22.16 33.28 21.50
C GLN A 23 -21.95 31.77 21.50
N GLU A 24 -23.03 31.01 21.70
CA GLU A 24 -23.04 29.56 21.41
C GLU A 24 -22.55 29.37 19.96
N LYS A 25 -21.35 28.77 19.82
CA LYS A 25 -20.89 28.33 18.52
C LYS A 25 -21.91 27.35 17.99
N LYS A 26 -22.67 27.75 17.00
CA LYS A 26 -23.59 26.83 16.31
C LYS A 26 -22.77 25.62 15.86
N PRO A 27 -23.25 24.41 16.10
CA PRO A 27 -22.58 23.20 15.63
C PRO A 27 -22.45 23.28 14.10
N GLN A 28 -21.22 23.16 13.61
CA GLN A 28 -20.94 23.17 12.18
C GLN A 28 -20.52 21.76 11.77
N VAL A 29 -21.06 21.30 10.66
CA VAL A 29 -20.59 20.07 10.02
C VAL A 29 -19.26 20.40 9.33
N ILE A 30 -18.20 19.79 9.80
CA ILE A 30 -16.85 19.97 9.23
C ILE A 30 -16.55 18.72 8.42
N GLN A 31 -16.18 18.91 7.15
CA GLN A 31 -15.66 17.82 6.32
C GLN A 31 -14.29 17.38 6.89
N SER A 32 -14.18 16.12 7.23
CA SER A 32 -12.91 15.50 7.63
C SER A 32 -12.23 14.82 6.44
N GLU A 33 -10.93 14.64 6.53
CA GLU A 33 -10.20 13.81 5.57
C GLU A 33 -10.59 12.34 5.75
N PRO A 34 -10.66 11.57 4.64
CA PRO A 34 -10.93 10.14 4.70
C PRO A 34 -9.91 9.43 5.60
N GLN A 35 -10.39 8.54 6.43
CA GLN A 35 -9.56 7.69 7.27
C GLN A 35 -9.20 6.39 6.52
N LEU A 36 -8.23 5.65 7.04
CA LEU A 36 -7.81 4.38 6.45
C LEU A 36 -8.96 3.37 6.32
N GLU A 37 -9.86 3.38 7.30
CA GLU A 37 -11.07 2.54 7.31
C GLU A 37 -12.03 2.87 6.17
N ASP A 38 -12.19 4.16 5.84
CA ASP A 38 -13.00 4.59 4.70
C ASP A 38 -12.44 4.05 3.38
N ILE A 39 -11.09 4.02 3.28
CA ILE A 39 -10.40 3.46 2.10
C ILE A 39 -10.66 1.95 2.00
N TYR A 40 -10.59 1.22 3.12
CA TYR A 40 -10.91 -0.21 3.14
C TYR A 40 -12.36 -0.48 2.74
N ASN A 41 -13.31 0.29 3.26
CA ASN A 41 -14.72 0.17 2.91
C ASN A 41 -14.96 0.41 1.40
N VAL A 42 -14.25 1.37 0.80
CA VAL A 42 -14.32 1.61 -0.66
C VAL A 42 -13.73 0.43 -1.43
N LEU A 43 -12.59 -0.11 -1.02
CA LEU A 43 -11.97 -1.27 -1.67
C LEU A 43 -12.89 -2.50 -1.60
N GLU A 44 -13.49 -2.75 -0.45
CA GLU A 44 -14.46 -3.84 -0.26
C GLU A 44 -15.70 -3.65 -1.14
N ALA A 45 -16.28 -2.44 -1.16
CA ALA A 45 -17.43 -2.11 -2.01
C ALA A 45 -17.12 -2.27 -3.53
N MET A 46 -15.86 -2.12 -3.91
CA MET A 46 -15.37 -2.33 -5.28
C MET A 46 -14.93 -3.77 -5.55
N ASP A 47 -15.08 -4.69 -4.60
CA ASP A 47 -14.59 -6.08 -4.64
C ASP A 47 -13.09 -6.16 -5.01
N ILE A 48 -12.29 -5.31 -4.32
CA ILE A 48 -10.84 -5.25 -4.47
C ILE A 48 -10.19 -5.80 -3.20
N HIS A 49 -9.45 -6.89 -3.35
CA HIS A 49 -8.65 -7.49 -2.29
C HIS A 49 -7.18 -7.15 -2.50
N MET A 50 -6.52 -6.68 -1.44
CA MET A 50 -5.11 -6.31 -1.48
C MET A 50 -4.31 -7.15 -0.50
N PHE A 51 -3.22 -7.74 -0.99
CA PHE A 51 -2.25 -8.48 -0.20
C PHE A 51 -0.89 -7.81 -0.34
N ARG A 52 -0.23 -7.52 0.78
CA ARG A 52 1.12 -6.96 0.80
C ARG A 52 2.05 -7.91 1.53
N PHE A 53 3.19 -8.17 0.91
CA PHE A 53 4.24 -9.05 1.41
C PHE A 53 5.53 -8.24 1.56
N GLU A 54 6.10 -8.28 2.75
CA GLU A 54 7.43 -7.72 3.02
C GLU A 54 8.47 -8.82 2.93
N LEU A 55 9.54 -8.57 2.19
CA LEU A 55 10.62 -9.54 1.93
C LEU A 55 11.89 -9.19 2.70
N LYS A 56 11.80 -8.38 3.78
CA LYS A 56 12.95 -7.88 4.56
C LYS A 56 13.83 -9.00 5.11
N GLU A 57 13.24 -10.09 5.55
CA GLU A 57 13.99 -11.23 6.11
C GLU A 57 14.85 -11.95 5.06
N PHE A 58 14.52 -11.77 3.77
CA PHE A 58 15.25 -12.36 2.65
C PHE A 58 16.35 -11.46 2.09
N LEU A 59 16.61 -10.28 2.70
CA LEU A 59 17.64 -9.34 2.21
C LEU A 59 19.05 -9.67 2.71
N ASN A 60 19.23 -10.72 3.50
CA ASN A 60 20.53 -11.19 3.99
C ASN A 60 21.30 -12.01 2.95
N LYS A 61 20.62 -12.49 1.90
CA LYS A 61 21.22 -13.28 0.81
C LYS A 61 20.53 -12.94 -0.52
N VAL A 62 21.21 -13.34 -1.61
CA VAL A 62 20.65 -13.19 -2.96
C VAL A 62 19.71 -14.34 -3.28
N TYR A 63 18.46 -14.03 -3.50
CA TYR A 63 17.43 -14.98 -3.91
C TYR A 63 16.84 -14.59 -5.27
N THR A 64 16.38 -15.56 -6.03
CA THR A 64 15.48 -15.33 -7.16
C THR A 64 14.04 -15.39 -6.66
N VAL A 65 13.31 -14.30 -6.87
CA VAL A 65 11.89 -14.21 -6.48
C VAL A 65 11.02 -14.59 -7.68
N THR A 66 10.12 -15.53 -7.45
CA THR A 66 9.16 -16.00 -8.46
C THR A 66 7.79 -16.11 -7.81
N VAL A 67 6.77 -15.62 -8.50
CA VAL A 67 5.36 -15.76 -8.09
C VAL A 67 4.76 -16.87 -8.92
N TYR A 68 4.25 -17.89 -8.23
CA TYR A 68 3.49 -18.97 -8.83
C TYR A 68 2.01 -18.78 -8.52
N MET A 69 1.18 -19.11 -9.46
CA MET A 69 -0.26 -19.17 -9.28
C MET A 69 -0.72 -20.57 -9.64
N ASP A 70 -1.26 -21.25 -8.65
CA ASP A 70 -1.77 -22.60 -8.79
C ASP A 70 -3.31 -22.58 -8.71
N GLU A 71 -3.95 -23.28 -9.60
CA GLU A 71 -5.39 -23.52 -9.61
C GLU A 71 -5.67 -24.85 -8.94
N TYR A 72 -6.61 -24.83 -8.00
CA TYR A 72 -7.05 -26.00 -7.25
C TYR A 72 -8.50 -26.32 -7.64
N GLU A 73 -8.71 -27.49 -8.14
CA GLU A 73 -10.03 -28.01 -8.48
C GLU A 73 -10.33 -29.24 -7.61
N ASN A 74 -11.55 -29.32 -7.07
CA ASN A 74 -11.91 -30.41 -6.15
C ASN A 74 -11.65 -31.80 -6.77
N GLY A 75 -10.92 -32.65 -6.05
CA GLY A 75 -10.56 -34.00 -6.48
C GLY A 75 -9.43 -34.08 -7.53
N LYS A 76 -8.82 -32.94 -7.91
CA LYS A 76 -7.68 -32.91 -8.83
C LYS A 76 -6.41 -32.42 -8.18
N SER A 77 -5.27 -32.78 -8.73
CA SER A 77 -3.98 -32.21 -8.33
C SER A 77 -3.90 -30.74 -8.73
N PRO A 78 -3.24 -29.88 -7.92
CA PRO A 78 -3.01 -28.48 -8.25
C PRO A 78 -2.35 -28.34 -9.62
N LYS A 79 -2.83 -27.39 -10.43
CA LYS A 79 -2.28 -27.06 -11.73
C LYS A 79 -1.69 -25.66 -11.70
N GLN A 80 -0.39 -25.54 -11.95
CA GLN A 80 0.24 -24.24 -12.12
C GLN A 80 -0.26 -23.56 -13.39
N VAL A 81 -0.92 -22.42 -13.24
CA VAL A 81 -1.51 -21.64 -14.34
C VAL A 81 -0.64 -20.48 -14.75
N HIS A 82 0.11 -19.89 -13.82
CA HIS A 82 1.04 -18.80 -14.10
C HIS A 82 2.35 -18.97 -13.34
N ASN A 83 3.42 -18.46 -13.96
CA ASN A 83 4.76 -18.39 -13.37
C ASN A 83 5.39 -17.06 -13.80
N ILE A 84 5.60 -16.15 -12.84
CA ILE A 84 6.13 -14.81 -13.08
C ILE A 84 7.44 -14.69 -12.34
N ARG A 85 8.57 -14.72 -13.08
CA ARG A 85 9.89 -14.52 -12.50
C ARG A 85 10.16 -13.02 -12.36
N LEU A 86 10.25 -12.54 -11.12
CA LEU A 86 10.51 -11.14 -10.78
C LEU A 86 12.01 -10.79 -10.85
N GLY A 87 12.88 -11.78 -10.76
CA GLY A 87 14.33 -11.58 -10.74
C GLY A 87 14.95 -11.67 -9.34
N LYS A 88 16.16 -11.14 -9.19
CA LYS A 88 16.89 -11.17 -7.91
C LYS A 88 16.39 -10.08 -6.95
N ASN A 89 16.26 -10.42 -5.67
CA ASN A 89 15.92 -9.47 -4.59
C ASN A 89 17.02 -8.41 -4.38
N ILE A 90 18.29 -8.81 -4.54
CA ILE A 90 19.46 -7.92 -4.51
C ILE A 90 20.09 -7.96 -5.90
N GLN A 91 20.43 -6.79 -6.43
CA GLN A 91 21.11 -6.64 -7.72
C GLN A 91 22.41 -5.85 -7.55
N SER A 92 23.33 -6.00 -8.53
CA SER A 92 24.64 -5.36 -8.50
C SER A 92 24.82 -4.44 -9.69
N LEU A 93 25.43 -3.26 -9.46
CA LEU A 93 25.87 -2.34 -10.50
C LEU A 93 26.88 -2.97 -11.48
N ASN A 94 27.55 -4.04 -11.07
CA ASN A 94 28.46 -4.76 -11.97
C ASN A 94 27.72 -5.43 -13.15
N ALA A 95 26.42 -5.67 -13.01
CA ALA A 95 25.58 -6.16 -14.09
C ALA A 95 25.09 -5.05 -15.04
N VAL A 96 25.35 -3.77 -14.71
CA VAL A 96 25.01 -2.61 -15.53
C VAL A 96 26.25 -2.20 -16.35
N PRO A 97 26.11 -1.91 -17.67
CA PRO A 97 27.19 -1.36 -18.47
C PRO A 97 27.84 -0.14 -17.81
N GLU A 98 29.14 -0.02 -17.89
CA GLU A 98 29.93 0.95 -17.12
C GLU A 98 29.45 2.39 -17.38
N GLU A 99 29.19 2.71 -18.64
CA GLU A 99 28.68 4.01 -19.09
C GLU A 99 27.35 4.42 -18.48
N HIS A 100 26.57 3.46 -17.97
CA HIS A 100 25.25 3.73 -17.38
C HIS A 100 25.24 3.62 -15.84
N ARG A 101 26.33 3.18 -15.22
CA ARG A 101 26.37 2.91 -13.77
C ARG A 101 26.07 4.16 -12.93
N GLN A 102 26.60 5.32 -13.34
CA GLN A 102 26.40 6.56 -12.59
C GLN A 102 24.91 6.98 -12.62
N ALA A 103 24.31 6.99 -13.79
CA ALA A 103 22.88 7.31 -13.94
C ALA A 103 22.01 6.30 -13.18
N PHE A 104 22.38 5.02 -13.22
CA PHE A 104 21.66 3.97 -12.50
C PHE A 104 21.77 4.11 -10.98
N ARG A 105 22.95 4.53 -10.49
CA ARG A 105 23.21 4.82 -9.08
C ARG A 105 22.28 5.92 -8.57
N GLU A 106 22.13 6.99 -9.33
CA GLU A 106 21.24 8.12 -9.00
C GLU A 106 19.77 7.70 -8.99
N ILE A 107 19.30 7.03 -10.05
CA ILE A 107 17.91 6.55 -10.17
C ILE A 107 17.52 5.58 -9.05
N LYS A 108 18.43 4.69 -8.65
CA LYS A 108 18.21 3.68 -7.62
C LYS A 108 18.60 4.14 -6.22
N HIS A 109 19.08 5.38 -6.07
CA HIS A 109 19.53 5.97 -4.81
C HIS A 109 20.56 5.09 -4.09
N ILE A 110 21.53 4.54 -4.85
CA ILE A 110 22.57 3.66 -4.30
C ILE A 110 23.66 4.54 -3.67
N PRO A 111 23.94 4.40 -2.36
CA PRO A 111 24.97 5.20 -1.69
C PRO A 111 26.37 5.03 -2.34
N GLU A 112 27.19 6.07 -2.22
CA GLU A 112 28.61 5.99 -2.63
C GLU A 112 29.32 4.84 -1.88
N GLY A 113 30.17 4.13 -2.60
CA GLY A 113 30.90 2.97 -2.07
C GLY A 113 30.11 1.66 -2.04
N LYS A 114 28.78 1.68 -2.28
CA LYS A 114 28.00 0.47 -2.46
C LYS A 114 27.81 0.16 -3.95
N ASN A 115 27.89 -1.11 -4.29
CA ASN A 115 27.66 -1.60 -5.67
C ASN A 115 26.42 -2.47 -5.80
N GLU A 116 25.67 -2.63 -4.72
CA GLU A 116 24.46 -3.45 -4.68
C GLU A 116 23.27 -2.62 -4.18
N TRP A 117 22.09 -2.98 -4.62
CA TRP A 117 20.83 -2.41 -4.13
C TRP A 117 19.77 -3.49 -3.92
N GLU A 118 18.90 -3.23 -2.97
CA GLU A 118 17.72 -4.04 -2.70
C GLU A 118 16.67 -3.76 -3.79
N ASN A 119 16.50 -4.70 -4.69
CA ASN A 119 15.62 -4.57 -5.85
C ASN A 119 14.17 -4.95 -5.53
N ILE A 120 13.98 -6.00 -4.71
CA ILE A 120 12.65 -6.49 -4.32
C ILE A 120 12.59 -6.55 -2.79
N LYS A 121 12.03 -5.50 -2.18
CA LYS A 121 11.84 -5.38 -0.72
C LYS A 121 10.44 -5.77 -0.29
N GLU A 122 9.49 -5.51 -1.16
CA GLU A 122 8.08 -5.73 -0.91
C GLU A 122 7.35 -6.01 -2.22
N MET A 123 6.20 -6.61 -2.10
CA MET A 123 5.32 -6.89 -3.22
C MET A 123 3.87 -6.74 -2.78
N SER A 124 3.03 -6.20 -3.66
CA SER A 124 1.59 -6.15 -3.46
C SER A 124 0.88 -6.90 -4.57
N ILE A 125 -0.15 -7.65 -4.20
CA ILE A 125 -1.05 -8.33 -5.12
C ILE A 125 -2.43 -7.73 -4.93
N TYR A 126 -3.05 -7.31 -6.01
CA TYR A 126 -4.41 -6.80 -6.04
C TYR A 126 -5.27 -7.75 -6.86
N LEU A 127 -6.35 -8.21 -6.27
CA LEU A 127 -7.39 -8.97 -6.96
C LEU A 127 -8.61 -8.08 -7.07
N ARG A 128 -9.10 -7.88 -8.28
CA ARG A 128 -10.31 -7.11 -8.54
C ARG A 128 -11.28 -7.95 -9.38
N LYS A 129 -12.46 -8.18 -8.87
CA LYS A 129 -13.54 -8.80 -9.64
C LYS A 129 -13.95 -7.88 -10.79
N SER A 130 -13.96 -8.39 -12.01
CA SER A 130 -14.41 -7.65 -13.20
C SER A 130 -15.87 -7.96 -13.53
N ASN A 131 -16.26 -9.22 -13.36
CA ASN A 131 -17.63 -9.74 -13.49
C ASN A 131 -17.71 -11.10 -12.77
N ASP A 132 -18.85 -11.78 -12.87
CA ASP A 132 -19.06 -13.06 -12.17
C ASP A 132 -18.15 -14.21 -12.64
N SER A 133 -17.52 -14.06 -13.79
CA SER A 133 -16.66 -15.10 -14.37
C SER A 133 -15.20 -14.71 -14.49
N THR A 134 -14.85 -13.44 -14.16
CA THR A 134 -13.50 -12.94 -14.42
C THR A 134 -13.04 -11.99 -13.30
N SER A 135 -11.82 -12.18 -12.88
CA SER A 135 -11.09 -11.27 -12.00
C SER A 135 -9.81 -10.79 -12.68
N VAL A 136 -9.26 -9.68 -12.23
CA VAL A 136 -7.93 -9.21 -12.64
C VAL A 136 -7.01 -9.30 -11.44
N CYS A 137 -5.92 -10.06 -11.61
CA CYS A 137 -4.81 -10.09 -10.67
C CYS A 137 -3.75 -9.08 -11.13
N THR A 138 -3.37 -8.14 -10.29
CA THR A 138 -2.27 -7.21 -10.55
C THR A 138 -1.19 -7.43 -9.51
N ILE A 139 0.05 -7.61 -9.97
CA ILE A 139 1.24 -7.68 -9.12
C ILE A 139 1.99 -6.36 -9.27
N ASN A 140 2.33 -5.76 -8.14
CA ASN A 140 3.12 -4.54 -8.08
C ASN A 140 4.35 -4.76 -7.19
N VAL A 141 5.52 -4.60 -7.78
CA VAL A 141 6.81 -4.60 -7.09
C VAL A 141 7.42 -3.21 -7.27
N PRO A 142 7.40 -2.35 -6.25
CA PRO A 142 7.83 -0.97 -6.35
C PRO A 142 9.25 -0.84 -6.94
N GLY A 143 9.41 0.03 -7.94
CA GLY A 143 10.67 0.27 -8.61
C GLY A 143 11.19 -0.86 -9.52
N THR A 144 10.42 -1.95 -9.67
CA THR A 144 10.81 -3.11 -10.49
C THR A 144 9.77 -3.39 -11.58
N MET A 145 8.53 -3.68 -11.20
CA MET A 145 7.48 -3.96 -12.18
C MET A 145 6.07 -3.73 -11.62
N LYS A 146 5.16 -3.43 -12.52
CA LYS A 146 3.72 -3.52 -12.27
C LYS A 146 3.09 -4.18 -13.49
N GLY A 147 2.34 -5.24 -13.27
CA GLY A 147 1.68 -5.97 -14.35
C GLY A 147 0.47 -6.72 -13.83
N GLY A 148 -0.44 -7.11 -14.73
CA GLY A 148 -1.64 -7.84 -14.37
C GLY A 148 -2.06 -8.82 -15.47
N ALA A 149 -2.83 -9.81 -15.05
CA ALA A 149 -3.44 -10.80 -15.92
C ALA A 149 -4.90 -11.05 -15.54
N PRO A 150 -5.77 -11.29 -16.51
CA PRO A 150 -7.12 -11.73 -16.22
C PRO A 150 -7.08 -13.16 -15.67
N LEU A 151 -7.90 -13.41 -14.65
CA LEU A 151 -8.14 -14.72 -14.08
C LEU A 151 -9.58 -15.12 -14.38
N LYS A 152 -9.80 -16.34 -14.81
CA LYS A 152 -11.14 -16.92 -14.89
C LYS A 152 -11.56 -17.33 -13.49
N LEU A 153 -12.70 -16.80 -13.05
CA LEU A 153 -13.35 -17.28 -11.83
C LEU A 153 -14.13 -18.53 -12.19
N GLN A 154 -13.83 -19.64 -11.54
CA GLN A 154 -14.63 -20.85 -11.65
C GLN A 154 -15.67 -20.84 -10.53
N ALA A 155 -16.73 -21.61 -10.69
CA ALA A 155 -17.76 -21.76 -9.66
C ALA A 155 -17.16 -22.26 -8.34
N ILE A 156 -17.83 -22.00 -7.24
CA ILE A 156 -17.43 -22.08 -5.82
C ILE A 156 -16.63 -23.34 -5.37
N GLU A 157 -16.52 -24.37 -6.21
CA GLU A 157 -15.77 -25.59 -5.91
C GLU A 157 -14.26 -25.50 -6.15
N THR A 158 -13.76 -24.37 -6.74
CA THR A 158 -12.34 -24.18 -7.03
C THR A 158 -11.78 -23.09 -6.14
N VAL A 159 -10.75 -23.41 -5.39
CA VAL A 159 -10.01 -22.46 -4.56
C VAL A 159 -8.65 -22.22 -5.20
N SER A 160 -8.37 -20.96 -5.57
CA SER A 160 -7.06 -20.56 -6.06
C SER A 160 -6.20 -20.03 -4.92
N TYR A 161 -5.02 -20.60 -4.75
CA TYR A 161 -4.01 -20.11 -3.81
C TYR A 161 -2.81 -19.59 -4.56
N THR A 162 -2.30 -18.44 -4.12
CA THR A 162 -1.04 -17.89 -4.62
C THR A 162 0.06 -18.24 -3.63
N HIS A 163 1.05 -19.00 -4.08
CA HIS A 163 2.23 -19.33 -3.29
C HIS A 163 3.41 -18.47 -3.70
N LEU A 164 4.06 -17.88 -2.70
CA LEU A 164 5.32 -17.18 -2.88
C LEU A 164 6.45 -18.13 -2.47
N ARG A 165 7.35 -18.44 -3.41
CA ARG A 165 8.55 -19.23 -3.13
C ARG A 165 9.78 -18.41 -3.43
N ALA A 166 10.71 -18.38 -2.49
CA ALA A 166 12.05 -17.84 -2.68
C ALA A 166 13.03 -19.00 -2.88
N HIS A 167 13.80 -18.96 -3.96
CA HIS A 167 14.85 -19.94 -4.24
C HIS A 167 16.23 -19.28 -4.06
N GLU A 168 17.09 -19.91 -3.25
CA GLU A 168 18.48 -19.50 -3.10
C GLU A 168 19.22 -19.73 -4.42
N THR A 169 19.82 -18.68 -4.96
CA THR A 169 20.71 -18.82 -6.13
C THR A 169 22.11 -19.17 -5.62
N ARG A 170 22.50 -20.40 -5.79
CA ARG A 170 23.91 -20.78 -5.62
C ARG A 170 24.71 -20.15 -6.77
N SER A 171 25.62 -19.25 -6.43
CA SER A 171 26.64 -18.67 -7.32
C SER A 171 27.82 -19.61 -7.42
#